data_6b3d102545eaf8d546f2c4c970903424
#
_entry.id   6b3d102545eaf8d546f2c4c970903424
#
_cell.length_a   1.000
_cell.length_b   1.000
_cell.length_c   1.000
_cell.angle_alpha   90.00
_cell.angle_beta   90.00
_cell.angle_gamma   90.00
#
_symmetry.space_group_name_H-M   'P 1'
#
loop_
_entity.id
_entity.type
_entity.pdbx_description
1 polymer ?
#
loop_
_entity_poly.entity_id
_entity_poly.type
_entity_poly.pdbx_seq_one_letter_code
_entity_poly.pdbx_strand_id
1 'polypeptide(L)'
;MENEASVVQFQKVVGTRYVLTGERNTERFRKGYRSGFGEAICVIKPGTLLELWQVLKICVASDLVVIMQAANTGLTEGSTPNGHYDRGAVIISTLRIDTIHLLDNGKQVVCMPGSTLYDLENQLRPYERQPHSVLGSSCIGASVIGGVCNNSGGSLVERGPSYTELSVFAQITENGELQLVNNIGLELGSDPETILKSLDTTDLSSVNQQQTDKKASDNEYSKIVRDVDADTPARYNADQRCLHEASGCAGKLVVFAARLDTYPKNESEKVFYIGTNHLEDLTEIRRTILSEFNTLPVSGEYMHRDIIDITEKYGKDTVLMINMFGTQRLPTFFALKNAIDTRLNKIKIFSNITDKLLQQLAKLWPNILPNQLREYQNKYEHHLILKMHDEGIDEANKFLDHFFSDRTGDYFPCSENEGKIAELNRFAAAGAAIRYQKLYSKDVEDILALDFALRRNDRDWFEVLPADIDEKLIHKLYYGHFFCHVMHHDYVVKKGVDIETIKSEMLEILDERGAEYPAEHNVGHLYAAKPNLADFYKSIDPTNSLNPGIGKLSKSKHYADT
;
A
#
# COMPACT_ATOMS: atom_id res chain seq x y z
N MET A 1 -5.82 5.68 -37.48
CA MET A 1 -6.95 4.87 -38.06
C MET A 1 -7.27 3.66 -37.18
N GLU A 2 -6.34 2.75 -36.86
CA GLU A 2 -6.63 1.58 -36.02
C GLU A 2 -7.05 1.96 -34.59
N ASN A 3 -6.31 2.87 -33.96
CA ASN A 3 -6.63 3.35 -32.61
C ASN A 3 -8.01 4.04 -32.51
N GLU A 4 -8.42 4.76 -33.54
CA GLU A 4 -9.74 5.40 -33.59
C GLU A 4 -10.87 4.39 -33.74
N ALA A 5 -10.63 3.31 -34.50
CA ALA A 5 -11.59 2.22 -34.65
C ALA A 5 -11.84 1.51 -33.32
N SER A 6 -10.78 1.25 -32.54
CA SER A 6 -10.91 0.64 -31.22
C SER A 6 -11.64 1.55 -30.23
N VAL A 7 -11.39 2.87 -30.24
CA VAL A 7 -12.14 3.85 -29.42
C VAL A 7 -13.64 3.79 -29.69
N VAL A 8 -14.05 3.72 -30.98
CA VAL A 8 -15.47 3.61 -31.35
C VAL A 8 -16.08 2.30 -30.85
N GLN A 9 -15.32 1.19 -30.88
CA GLN A 9 -15.79 -0.07 -30.33
C GLN A 9 -15.96 -0.01 -28.80
N PHE A 10 -15.01 0.58 -28.07
CA PHE A 10 -15.15 0.81 -26.63
C PHE A 10 -16.39 1.66 -26.30
N GLN A 11 -16.64 2.73 -27.06
CA GLN A 11 -17.81 3.59 -26.89
C GLN A 11 -19.14 2.83 -27.08
N LYS A 12 -19.18 1.83 -27.98
CA LYS A 12 -20.35 0.96 -28.15
C LYS A 12 -20.61 0.06 -26.95
N VAL A 13 -19.55 -0.39 -26.27
CA VAL A 13 -19.65 -1.28 -25.10
C VAL A 13 -20.04 -0.50 -23.85
N VAL A 14 -19.27 0.51 -23.47
CA VAL A 14 -19.42 1.20 -22.18
C VAL A 14 -20.18 2.53 -22.26
N GLY A 15 -20.50 2.99 -23.47
CA GLY A 15 -21.10 4.31 -23.73
C GLY A 15 -20.05 5.41 -23.89
N THR A 16 -20.34 6.37 -24.79
CA THR A 16 -19.40 7.45 -25.19
C THR A 16 -18.85 8.26 -24.03
N ARG A 17 -19.68 8.56 -23.01
CA ARG A 17 -19.26 9.33 -21.81
C ARG A 17 -18.22 8.65 -20.94
N TYR A 18 -18.07 7.34 -21.09
CA TYR A 18 -17.17 6.51 -20.29
C TYR A 18 -15.88 6.11 -21.01
N VAL A 19 -15.66 6.66 -22.22
CA VAL A 19 -14.39 6.57 -22.94
C VAL A 19 -13.81 7.99 -23.03
N LEU A 20 -12.78 8.24 -22.24
CA LEU A 20 -12.13 9.55 -22.20
C LEU A 20 -10.97 9.56 -23.19
N THR A 21 -10.95 10.57 -24.06
CA THR A 21 -9.89 10.80 -25.04
C THR A 21 -9.30 12.20 -24.87
N GLY A 22 -8.13 12.42 -25.47
CA GLY A 22 -7.41 13.69 -25.43
C GLY A 22 -6.65 13.91 -24.12
N GLU A 23 -5.56 14.65 -24.21
CA GLU A 23 -4.60 14.83 -23.11
C GLU A 23 -5.23 15.35 -21.83
N ARG A 24 -6.05 16.40 -21.92
CA ARG A 24 -6.66 17.04 -20.75
C ARG A 24 -7.58 16.10 -19.95
N ASN A 25 -8.33 15.25 -20.65
CA ASN A 25 -9.30 14.35 -20.00
C ASN A 25 -8.64 13.09 -19.40
N THR A 26 -7.50 12.69 -19.99
CA THR A 26 -6.77 11.47 -19.58
C THR A 26 -5.63 11.75 -18.62
N GLU A 27 -5.17 13.01 -18.50
CA GLU A 27 -3.98 13.39 -17.72
C GLU A 27 -3.95 12.79 -16.32
N ARG A 28 -5.04 12.90 -15.56
CA ARG A 28 -5.11 12.41 -14.18
C ARG A 28 -4.94 10.89 -14.06
N PHE A 29 -5.26 10.13 -15.10
CA PHE A 29 -5.11 8.68 -15.14
C PHE A 29 -3.74 8.25 -15.63
N ARG A 30 -3.09 9.10 -16.43
CA ARG A 30 -1.73 8.88 -16.95
C ARG A 30 -0.63 9.29 -15.98
N LYS A 31 -1.01 9.96 -14.88
CA LYS A 31 -0.12 10.44 -13.83
C LYS A 31 -0.23 9.55 -12.60
N GLY A 32 0.91 9.12 -12.05
CA GLY A 32 0.95 8.40 -10.78
C GLY A 32 0.70 9.30 -9.58
N TYR A 33 0.50 8.69 -8.43
CA TYR A 33 0.19 9.40 -7.18
C TYR A 33 1.33 10.32 -6.73
N ARG A 34 2.56 9.85 -6.75
CA ARG A 34 3.78 10.64 -6.44
C ARG A 34 4.53 11.05 -7.70
N SER A 35 4.78 10.10 -8.55
CA SER A 35 5.61 10.20 -9.75
C SER A 35 5.04 9.32 -10.85
N GLY A 36 5.69 9.30 -11.99
CA GLY A 36 5.31 8.51 -13.14
C GLY A 36 4.32 9.19 -14.06
N PHE A 37 4.56 8.99 -15.34
CA PHE A 37 3.71 9.47 -16.40
C PHE A 37 3.96 8.68 -17.68
N GLY A 38 2.90 8.34 -18.39
CA GLY A 38 3.01 7.65 -19.66
C GLY A 38 1.87 7.96 -20.61
N GLU A 39 1.93 7.38 -21.78
CA GLU A 39 0.93 7.58 -22.83
C GLU A 39 -0.20 6.56 -22.74
N ALA A 40 -1.39 6.99 -23.15
CA ALA A 40 -2.54 6.13 -23.35
C ALA A 40 -3.44 6.72 -24.43
N ILE A 41 -3.97 5.87 -25.32
CA ILE A 41 -4.92 6.23 -26.36
C ILE A 41 -6.20 6.79 -25.76
N CYS A 42 -6.71 6.10 -24.73
CA CYS A 42 -7.93 6.49 -24.03
C CYS A 42 -7.97 5.87 -22.63
N VAL A 43 -8.92 6.35 -21.83
CA VAL A 43 -9.30 5.75 -20.55
C VAL A 43 -10.71 5.22 -20.70
N ILE A 44 -10.89 3.93 -20.41
CA ILE A 44 -12.16 3.23 -20.52
C ILE A 44 -12.67 2.96 -19.10
N LYS A 45 -13.96 3.20 -18.87
CA LYS A 45 -14.59 3.10 -17.54
C LYS A 45 -15.79 2.15 -17.59
N PRO A 46 -15.58 0.81 -17.63
CA PRO A 46 -16.67 -0.16 -17.60
C PRO A 46 -17.48 -0.02 -16.31
N GLY A 47 -18.76 -0.30 -16.36
CA GLY A 47 -19.68 -0.22 -15.23
C GLY A 47 -20.15 -1.59 -14.73
N THR A 48 -19.85 -2.67 -15.48
CA THR A 48 -20.12 -4.05 -15.12
C THR A 48 -18.94 -4.95 -15.47
N LEU A 49 -18.88 -6.14 -14.87
CA LEU A 49 -17.86 -7.13 -15.20
C LEU A 49 -18.00 -7.61 -16.65
N LEU A 50 -19.21 -7.69 -17.16
CA LEU A 50 -19.46 -8.06 -18.54
C LEU A 50 -18.94 -6.98 -19.52
N GLU A 51 -19.15 -5.69 -19.23
CA GLU A 51 -18.54 -4.59 -20.01
C GLU A 51 -17.01 -4.68 -19.99
N LEU A 52 -16.40 -4.94 -18.82
CA LEU A 52 -14.96 -5.14 -18.69
C LEU A 52 -14.46 -6.28 -19.58
N TRP A 53 -15.14 -7.42 -19.57
CA TRP A 53 -14.83 -8.57 -20.41
C TRP A 53 -14.89 -8.24 -21.92
N GLN A 54 -15.95 -7.53 -22.35
CA GLN A 54 -16.08 -7.11 -23.76
C GLN A 54 -14.98 -6.11 -24.17
N VAL A 55 -14.61 -5.20 -23.27
CA VAL A 55 -13.49 -4.27 -23.48
C VAL A 55 -12.18 -5.04 -23.66
N LEU A 56 -11.91 -6.06 -22.84
CA LEU A 56 -10.70 -6.88 -22.96
C LEU A 56 -10.66 -7.65 -24.27
N LYS A 57 -11.80 -8.20 -24.73
CA LYS A 57 -11.87 -8.85 -26.06
C LYS A 57 -11.44 -7.91 -27.19
N ILE A 58 -11.85 -6.64 -27.11
CA ILE A 58 -11.44 -5.62 -28.10
C ILE A 58 -9.95 -5.33 -27.96
N CYS A 59 -9.42 -5.18 -26.74
CA CYS A 59 -8.01 -4.90 -26.50
C CYS A 59 -7.11 -6.02 -27.10
N VAL A 60 -7.47 -7.28 -26.84
CA VAL A 60 -6.72 -8.44 -27.37
C VAL A 60 -6.80 -8.50 -28.90
N ALA A 61 -8.01 -8.32 -29.47
CA ALA A 61 -8.20 -8.34 -30.93
C ALA A 61 -7.47 -7.19 -31.64
N SER A 62 -7.22 -6.08 -30.95
CA SER A 62 -6.52 -4.89 -31.47
C SER A 62 -5.05 -4.83 -31.04
N ASP A 63 -4.52 -5.87 -30.43
CA ASP A 63 -3.14 -5.97 -29.92
C ASP A 63 -2.72 -4.76 -29.06
N LEU A 64 -3.58 -4.35 -28.11
CA LEU A 64 -3.34 -3.19 -27.25
C LEU A 64 -2.71 -3.62 -25.90
N VAL A 65 -1.85 -2.76 -25.39
CA VAL A 65 -1.40 -2.81 -23.99
C VAL A 65 -2.53 -2.36 -23.06
N VAL A 66 -2.78 -3.12 -22.01
CA VAL A 66 -3.81 -2.83 -21.00
C VAL A 66 -3.17 -2.47 -19.66
N ILE A 67 -3.50 -1.29 -19.14
CA ILE A 67 -3.13 -0.86 -17.79
C ILE A 67 -4.41 -0.83 -16.94
N MET A 68 -4.51 -1.75 -15.97
CA MET A 68 -5.62 -1.77 -15.02
C MET A 68 -5.41 -0.72 -13.94
N GLN A 69 -6.45 0.05 -13.63
CA GLN A 69 -6.36 1.12 -12.65
C GLN A 69 -7.64 1.25 -11.83
N ALA A 70 -7.52 1.17 -10.50
CA ALA A 70 -8.57 1.55 -9.56
C ALA A 70 -8.33 3.01 -9.08
N ALA A 71 -8.05 3.22 -7.80
CA ALA A 71 -7.83 4.57 -7.24
C ALA A 71 -6.45 5.19 -7.57
N ASN A 72 -5.53 4.42 -8.11
CA ASN A 72 -4.17 4.86 -8.47
C ASN A 72 -3.40 5.49 -7.28
N THR A 73 -3.50 4.88 -6.10
CA THR A 73 -2.87 5.35 -4.86
C THR A 73 -1.50 4.74 -4.60
N GLY A 74 -1.04 3.82 -5.45
CA GLY A 74 0.25 3.16 -5.31
C GLY A 74 1.44 4.13 -5.43
N LEU A 75 2.47 3.93 -4.59
CA LEU A 75 3.62 4.84 -4.50
C LEU A 75 4.73 4.52 -5.51
N THR A 76 4.67 3.35 -6.14
CA THR A 76 5.71 2.82 -7.04
C THR A 76 5.29 2.84 -8.52
N GLU A 77 4.25 3.61 -8.88
CA GLU A 77 3.73 3.75 -10.25
C GLU A 77 3.08 2.49 -10.85
N GLY A 78 2.75 1.50 -10.01
CA GLY A 78 2.31 0.17 -10.44
C GLY A 78 1.03 0.11 -11.29
N SER A 79 0.15 1.13 -11.22
CA SER A 79 -1.07 1.25 -12.04
C SER A 79 -1.03 2.47 -12.97
N THR A 80 0.16 3.02 -13.22
CA THR A 80 0.39 4.19 -14.07
C THR A 80 1.11 3.77 -15.33
N PRO A 81 0.70 4.20 -16.53
CA PRO A 81 1.50 3.95 -17.73
C PRO A 81 2.87 4.61 -17.59
N ASN A 82 3.90 3.99 -18.16
CA ASN A 82 5.29 4.45 -18.02
C ASN A 82 5.91 4.75 -19.40
N GLY A 83 5.98 6.02 -19.78
CA GLY A 83 6.55 6.47 -21.05
C GLY A 83 5.81 5.89 -22.26
N HIS A 84 6.56 5.29 -23.19
CA HIS A 84 6.07 4.70 -24.44
C HIS A 84 6.12 3.17 -24.40
N TYR A 85 5.25 2.56 -25.20
CA TYR A 85 5.19 1.12 -25.42
C TYR A 85 5.42 0.82 -26.92
N ASP A 86 5.71 -0.41 -27.25
CA ASP A 86 5.89 -0.87 -28.65
C ASP A 86 4.58 -0.85 -29.46
N ARG A 87 3.44 -0.75 -28.77
CA ARG A 87 2.08 -0.67 -29.35
C ARG A 87 1.17 0.22 -28.51
N GLY A 88 -0.04 0.47 -29.01
CA GLY A 88 -0.99 1.37 -28.34
C GLY A 88 -1.39 0.88 -26.95
N ALA A 89 -1.42 1.76 -25.96
CA ALA A 89 -1.82 1.46 -24.60
C ALA A 89 -3.17 2.09 -24.24
N VAL A 90 -3.98 1.39 -23.46
CA VAL A 90 -5.23 1.87 -22.89
C VAL A 90 -5.23 1.72 -21.37
N ILE A 91 -5.89 2.64 -20.67
CA ILE A 91 -6.13 2.52 -19.23
C ILE A 91 -7.58 2.08 -19.03
N ILE A 92 -7.77 1.01 -18.24
CA ILE A 92 -9.11 0.56 -17.83
C ILE A 92 -9.32 0.91 -16.37
N SER A 93 -10.20 1.89 -16.12
CA SER A 93 -10.54 2.32 -14.76
C SER A 93 -11.71 1.50 -14.21
N THR A 94 -11.48 0.80 -13.11
CA THR A 94 -12.44 -0.13 -12.50
C THR A 94 -13.38 0.50 -11.47
N LEU A 95 -13.23 1.79 -11.16
CA LEU A 95 -13.91 2.48 -10.05
C LEU A 95 -15.46 2.46 -10.11
N ARG A 96 -16.06 2.02 -11.22
CA ARG A 96 -17.51 1.88 -11.35
C ARG A 96 -18.02 0.47 -11.02
N ILE A 97 -17.13 -0.47 -10.78
CA ILE A 97 -17.44 -1.87 -10.47
C ILE A 97 -17.01 -2.10 -9.02
N ASP A 98 -17.78 -1.57 -8.07
CA ASP A 98 -17.40 -1.39 -6.67
C ASP A 98 -18.20 -2.24 -5.67
N THR A 99 -18.99 -3.16 -6.15
CA THR A 99 -19.83 -4.04 -5.32
C THR A 99 -18.99 -4.92 -4.39
N ILE A 100 -19.47 -5.09 -3.16
CA ILE A 100 -18.92 -6.01 -2.16
C ILE A 100 -20.06 -6.93 -1.72
N HIS A 101 -19.84 -8.24 -1.79
CA HIS A 101 -20.79 -9.25 -1.29
C HIS A 101 -20.26 -9.84 0.01
N LEU A 102 -21.09 -9.85 1.04
CA LEU A 102 -20.80 -10.50 2.32
C LEU A 102 -21.25 -11.95 2.27
N LEU A 103 -20.36 -12.86 2.66
CA LEU A 103 -20.64 -14.29 2.77
C LEU A 103 -20.58 -14.69 4.26
N ASP A 104 -21.38 -15.69 4.65
CA ASP A 104 -21.33 -16.28 5.99
C ASP A 104 -21.41 -15.24 7.12
N ASN A 105 -22.39 -14.34 7.06
CA ASN A 105 -22.52 -13.23 8.02
C ASN A 105 -21.25 -12.37 8.12
N GLY A 106 -20.62 -12.11 6.99
CA GLY A 106 -19.45 -11.29 6.88
C GLY A 106 -18.12 -11.96 7.25
N LYS A 107 -18.10 -13.29 7.51
CA LYS A 107 -16.83 -14.03 7.75
C LYS A 107 -15.93 -14.04 6.53
N GLN A 108 -16.51 -13.99 5.36
CA GLN A 108 -15.80 -13.79 4.10
C GLN A 108 -16.51 -12.73 3.26
N VAL A 109 -15.76 -12.18 2.32
CA VAL A 109 -16.27 -11.19 1.37
C VAL A 109 -15.83 -11.52 -0.04
N VAL A 110 -16.66 -11.17 -1.02
CA VAL A 110 -16.27 -11.14 -2.43
C VAL A 110 -16.25 -9.68 -2.86
N CYS A 111 -15.07 -9.19 -3.22
CA CYS A 111 -14.85 -7.81 -3.62
C CYS A 111 -14.67 -7.69 -5.13
N MET A 112 -15.33 -6.70 -5.75
CA MET A 112 -15.19 -6.37 -7.16
C MET A 112 -14.01 -5.40 -7.39
N PRO A 113 -13.51 -5.20 -8.63
CA PRO A 113 -12.25 -4.52 -8.92
C PRO A 113 -12.16 -3.06 -8.46
N GLY A 114 -13.29 -2.38 -8.32
CA GLY A 114 -13.37 -0.98 -7.88
C GLY A 114 -13.71 -0.81 -6.39
N SER A 115 -14.01 -1.90 -5.66
CA SER A 115 -14.35 -1.85 -4.24
C SER A 115 -13.20 -1.27 -3.42
N THR A 116 -13.53 -0.40 -2.46
CA THR A 116 -12.54 0.25 -1.61
C THR A 116 -12.45 -0.40 -0.24
N LEU A 117 -11.28 -0.33 0.39
CA LEU A 117 -11.11 -0.77 1.77
C LEU A 117 -12.01 -0.01 2.72
N TYR A 118 -12.22 1.28 2.46
CA TYR A 118 -13.12 2.10 3.26
C TYR A 118 -14.58 1.61 3.22
N ASP A 119 -15.09 1.25 2.04
CA ASP A 119 -16.45 0.71 1.91
C ASP A 119 -16.55 -0.67 2.54
N LEU A 120 -15.51 -1.49 2.42
CA LEU A 120 -15.42 -2.79 3.08
C LEU A 120 -15.47 -2.65 4.61
N GLU A 121 -14.67 -1.76 5.19
CA GLU A 121 -14.69 -1.48 6.63
C GLU A 121 -16.10 -1.06 7.11
N ASN A 122 -16.77 -0.17 6.35
CA ASN A 122 -18.12 0.29 6.70
C ASN A 122 -19.17 -0.82 6.61
N GLN A 123 -19.08 -1.71 5.61
CA GLN A 123 -20.01 -2.84 5.47
C GLN A 123 -19.79 -3.93 6.51
N LEU A 124 -18.56 -4.12 6.99
CA LEU A 124 -18.23 -5.09 8.03
C LEU A 124 -18.58 -4.62 9.45
N ARG A 125 -18.64 -3.32 9.68
CA ARG A 125 -18.90 -2.72 11.02
C ARG A 125 -20.17 -3.25 11.72
N PRO A 126 -21.34 -3.41 11.04
CA PRO A 126 -22.54 -3.96 11.68
C PRO A 126 -22.41 -5.42 12.12
N TYR A 127 -21.42 -6.14 11.58
CA TYR A 127 -21.14 -7.55 11.88
C TYR A 127 -20.03 -7.69 12.92
N GLU A 128 -19.54 -6.59 13.50
CA GLU A 128 -18.38 -6.55 14.42
C GLU A 128 -17.15 -7.23 13.82
N ARG A 129 -16.93 -7.00 12.53
CA ARG A 129 -15.81 -7.54 11.78
C ARG A 129 -14.97 -6.45 11.14
N GLN A 130 -13.76 -6.82 10.74
CA GLN A 130 -12.78 -5.94 10.11
C GLN A 130 -12.12 -6.66 8.92
N PRO A 131 -11.60 -5.89 7.93
CA PRO A 131 -10.96 -6.47 6.77
C PRO A 131 -9.67 -7.21 7.13
N HIS A 132 -9.19 -8.05 6.22
CA HIS A 132 -7.95 -8.82 6.34
C HIS A 132 -6.70 -7.94 6.49
N SER A 133 -6.69 -6.74 5.97
CA SER A 133 -5.60 -5.78 6.13
C SER A 133 -6.12 -4.36 6.36
N VAL A 134 -5.32 -3.56 7.04
CA VAL A 134 -5.54 -2.12 7.25
C VAL A 134 -4.37 -1.40 6.60
N LEU A 135 -4.65 -0.70 5.51
CA LEU A 135 -3.66 0.07 4.76
C LEU A 135 -3.78 1.56 5.11
N GLY A 136 -2.67 2.24 5.28
CA GLY A 136 -2.65 3.69 5.48
C GLY A 136 -3.31 4.47 4.33
N SER A 137 -3.40 3.87 3.14
CA SER A 137 -4.07 4.44 1.96
C SER A 137 -5.59 4.17 1.90
N SER A 138 -6.19 3.45 2.86
CA SER A 138 -7.64 3.22 2.87
C SER A 138 -8.43 4.53 2.87
N CYS A 139 -7.97 5.51 3.64
CA CYS A 139 -8.58 6.83 3.73
C CYS A 139 -8.49 7.68 2.43
N ILE A 140 -7.67 7.29 1.46
CA ILE A 140 -7.57 7.95 0.14
C ILE A 140 -8.16 7.11 -0.99
N GLY A 141 -8.91 6.06 -0.66
CA GLY A 141 -9.69 5.25 -1.58
C GLY A 141 -8.95 4.05 -2.17
N ALA A 142 -7.92 3.53 -1.49
CA ALA A 142 -7.25 2.31 -1.93
C ALA A 142 -8.24 1.16 -2.12
N SER A 143 -8.12 0.44 -3.26
CA SER A 143 -9.00 -0.67 -3.58
C SER A 143 -8.53 -1.97 -2.93
N VAL A 144 -9.49 -2.84 -2.59
CA VAL A 144 -9.23 -4.19 -2.06
C VAL A 144 -8.42 -5.01 -3.05
N ILE A 145 -8.88 -5.06 -4.32
CA ILE A 145 -8.19 -5.81 -5.38
C ILE A 145 -6.80 -5.24 -5.64
N GLY A 146 -6.61 -3.92 -5.60
CA GLY A 146 -5.29 -3.31 -5.69
C GLY A 146 -4.35 -3.78 -4.58
N GLY A 147 -4.87 -3.95 -3.37
CA GLY A 147 -4.13 -4.55 -2.24
C GLY A 147 -3.68 -5.98 -2.54
N VAL A 148 -4.58 -6.83 -3.01
CA VAL A 148 -4.29 -8.23 -3.39
C VAL A 148 -3.27 -8.30 -4.52
N CYS A 149 -3.48 -7.56 -5.62
CA CYS A 149 -2.57 -7.58 -6.78
C CYS A 149 -1.15 -7.09 -6.45
N ASN A 150 -0.99 -6.32 -5.38
CA ASN A 150 0.29 -5.75 -4.98
C ASN A 150 0.87 -6.37 -3.71
N ASN A 151 0.29 -7.44 -3.17
CA ASN A 151 0.67 -8.01 -1.87
C ASN A 151 0.86 -6.92 -0.80
N SER A 152 -0.09 -5.96 -0.79
CA SER A 152 0.02 -4.82 0.12
C SER A 152 -0.06 -5.28 1.56
N GLY A 153 0.94 -4.91 2.34
CA GLY A 153 0.98 -5.14 3.77
C GLY A 153 0.16 -4.12 4.55
N GLY A 154 0.59 -3.81 5.73
CA GLY A 154 0.00 -2.83 6.63
C GLY A 154 0.58 -2.96 8.02
N SER A 155 0.02 -2.24 8.99
CA SER A 155 0.55 -2.22 10.36
C SER A 155 0.24 -3.48 11.18
N LEU A 156 -0.65 -4.36 10.70
CA LEU A 156 -1.11 -5.52 11.48
C LEU A 156 -0.02 -6.58 11.61
N VAL A 157 0.26 -7.00 12.85
CA VAL A 157 1.28 -7.99 13.19
C VAL A 157 0.76 -9.42 13.06
N GLU A 158 -0.52 -9.65 13.33
CA GLU A 158 -1.12 -10.99 13.26
C GLU A 158 -1.41 -11.47 11.85
N ARG A 159 -1.44 -10.55 10.88
CA ARG A 159 -1.89 -10.82 9.51
C ARG A 159 -0.82 -10.42 8.51
N GLY A 160 -0.62 -11.27 7.53
CA GLY A 160 0.28 -11.01 6.41
C GLY A 160 -0.26 -9.97 5.43
N PRO A 161 0.36 -9.87 4.26
CA PRO A 161 -0.14 -9.04 3.16
C PRO A 161 -1.52 -9.51 2.70
N SER A 162 -2.20 -8.64 1.94
CA SER A 162 -3.46 -8.98 1.26
C SER A 162 -3.24 -10.16 0.32
N TYR A 163 -3.76 -11.33 0.68
CA TYR A 163 -3.54 -12.59 -0.03
C TYR A 163 -4.83 -13.39 -0.18
N THR A 164 -5.02 -13.99 -1.32
CA THR A 164 -6.06 -15.00 -1.57
C THR A 164 -5.72 -15.86 -2.78
N GLU A 165 -6.12 -17.13 -2.73
CA GLU A 165 -6.10 -18.07 -3.85
C GLU A 165 -7.48 -18.16 -4.52
N LEU A 166 -8.48 -17.45 -3.97
CA LEU A 166 -9.86 -17.48 -4.41
C LEU A 166 -10.21 -16.24 -5.24
N SER A 167 -10.09 -16.34 -6.55
CA SER A 167 -10.32 -15.21 -7.45
C SER A 167 -10.96 -15.61 -8.77
N VAL A 168 -11.55 -14.62 -9.45
CA VAL A 168 -11.93 -14.70 -10.87
C VAL A 168 -11.06 -13.69 -11.60
N PHE A 169 -10.33 -14.16 -12.60
CA PHE A 169 -9.41 -13.31 -13.35
C PHE A 169 -9.36 -13.70 -14.84
N ALA A 170 -8.94 -12.76 -15.68
CA ALA A 170 -8.60 -13.04 -17.06
C ALA A 170 -7.07 -13.01 -17.23
N GLN A 171 -6.59 -13.93 -18.05
CA GLN A 171 -5.23 -14.02 -18.53
C GLN A 171 -5.19 -14.05 -20.06
N ILE A 172 -4.06 -13.67 -20.62
CA ILE A 172 -3.78 -13.83 -22.06
C ILE A 172 -2.77 -14.96 -22.18
N THR A 173 -3.18 -16.06 -22.82
CA THR A 173 -2.33 -17.24 -23.00
C THR A 173 -1.15 -16.95 -23.93
N GLU A 174 -0.17 -17.83 -23.98
CA GLU A 174 1.00 -17.74 -24.87
C GLU A 174 0.59 -17.60 -26.35
N ASN A 175 -0.54 -18.20 -26.74
CA ASN A 175 -1.10 -18.10 -28.09
C ASN A 175 -1.88 -16.78 -28.34
N GLY A 176 -1.95 -15.88 -27.36
CA GLY A 176 -2.67 -14.61 -27.45
C GLY A 176 -4.19 -14.74 -27.24
N GLU A 177 -4.68 -15.86 -26.70
CA GLU A 177 -6.09 -16.08 -26.43
C GLU A 177 -6.48 -15.52 -25.05
N LEU A 178 -7.61 -14.80 -24.98
CA LEU A 178 -8.17 -14.32 -23.74
C LEU A 178 -8.95 -15.44 -23.04
N GLN A 179 -8.56 -15.81 -21.85
CA GLN A 179 -9.17 -16.83 -21.02
C GLN A 179 -9.65 -16.26 -19.68
N LEU A 180 -10.88 -16.59 -19.27
CA LEU A 180 -11.38 -16.36 -17.92
C LEU A 180 -11.16 -17.61 -17.07
N VAL A 181 -10.55 -17.41 -15.90
CA VAL A 181 -10.33 -18.45 -14.89
C VAL A 181 -11.21 -18.15 -13.68
N ASN A 182 -11.98 -19.15 -13.24
CA ASN A 182 -12.84 -19.05 -12.06
C ASN A 182 -12.33 -19.99 -10.96
N ASN A 183 -11.66 -19.43 -9.96
CA ASN A 183 -11.16 -20.12 -8.78
C ASN A 183 -11.80 -19.58 -7.49
N ILE A 184 -12.93 -18.86 -7.57
CA ILE A 184 -13.53 -18.18 -6.41
C ILE A 184 -14.22 -19.11 -5.40
N GLY A 185 -14.40 -20.38 -5.78
CA GLY A 185 -15.05 -21.38 -4.92
C GLY A 185 -16.56 -21.20 -4.79
N LEU A 186 -17.23 -20.66 -5.82
CA LEU A 186 -18.68 -20.49 -5.92
C LEU A 186 -19.19 -21.07 -7.25
N GLU A 187 -20.40 -21.63 -7.23
CA GLU A 187 -21.06 -22.17 -8.44
C GLU A 187 -21.70 -21.05 -9.26
N LEU A 188 -20.93 -20.42 -10.16
CA LEU A 188 -21.35 -19.25 -10.93
C LEU A 188 -21.76 -19.57 -12.39
N GLY A 189 -21.56 -20.81 -12.83
CA GLY A 189 -21.76 -21.24 -14.22
C GLY A 189 -20.49 -21.75 -14.87
N SER A 190 -20.54 -22.07 -16.17
CA SER A 190 -19.45 -22.73 -16.89
C SER A 190 -18.78 -21.88 -17.99
N ASP A 191 -19.42 -20.82 -18.43
CA ASP A 191 -18.88 -19.94 -19.47
C ASP A 191 -18.62 -18.53 -18.92
N PRO A 192 -17.70 -17.77 -19.52
CA PRO A 192 -17.30 -16.45 -19.00
C PRO A 192 -18.46 -15.48 -18.80
N GLU A 193 -19.41 -15.43 -19.74
CA GLU A 193 -20.50 -14.44 -19.70
C GLU A 193 -21.49 -14.77 -18.58
N THR A 194 -21.80 -16.05 -18.39
CA THR A 194 -22.64 -16.52 -17.28
C THR A 194 -21.98 -16.28 -15.92
N ILE A 195 -20.70 -16.60 -15.77
CA ILE A 195 -19.92 -16.37 -14.54
C ILE A 195 -19.95 -14.88 -14.17
N LEU A 196 -19.59 -14.00 -15.11
CA LEU A 196 -19.50 -12.57 -14.87
C LEU A 196 -20.86 -11.94 -14.60
N LYS A 197 -21.90 -12.37 -15.32
CA LYS A 197 -23.28 -11.93 -15.07
C LYS A 197 -23.75 -12.36 -13.69
N SER A 198 -23.43 -13.59 -13.27
CA SER A 198 -23.77 -14.08 -11.92
C SER A 198 -23.11 -13.24 -10.84
N LEU A 199 -21.84 -12.88 -11.00
CA LEU A 199 -21.12 -11.97 -10.10
C LEU A 199 -21.74 -10.56 -10.04
N ASP A 200 -22.20 -10.01 -11.18
CA ASP A 200 -22.79 -8.68 -11.25
C ASP A 200 -24.21 -8.61 -10.65
N THR A 201 -25.02 -9.68 -10.74
CA THR A 201 -26.48 -9.60 -10.52
C THR A 201 -27.04 -10.52 -9.47
N THR A 202 -26.28 -11.53 -9.00
CA THR A 202 -26.77 -12.53 -8.06
C THR A 202 -26.40 -12.18 -6.63
N ASP A 203 -27.26 -12.47 -5.68
CA ASP A 203 -26.89 -12.47 -4.26
C ASP A 203 -25.99 -13.68 -3.99
N LEU A 204 -24.68 -13.43 -3.89
CA LEU A 204 -23.68 -14.47 -3.72
C LEU A 204 -23.80 -15.22 -2.38
N SER A 205 -24.51 -14.67 -1.38
CA SER A 205 -24.78 -15.36 -0.12
C SER A 205 -25.68 -16.59 -0.30
N SER A 206 -26.48 -16.63 -1.38
CA SER A 206 -27.37 -17.73 -1.73
C SER A 206 -26.75 -18.76 -2.69
N VAL A 207 -25.56 -18.51 -3.20
CA VAL A 207 -24.86 -19.38 -4.16
C VAL A 207 -24.15 -20.52 -3.42
N ASN A 208 -24.25 -21.74 -3.97
CA ASN A 208 -23.55 -22.89 -3.41
C ASN A 208 -22.03 -22.68 -3.41
N GLN A 209 -21.41 -22.98 -2.29
CA GLN A 209 -19.97 -22.99 -2.19
C GLN A 209 -19.42 -24.33 -2.70
N GLN A 210 -18.36 -24.26 -3.48
CA GLN A 210 -17.60 -25.43 -3.91
C GLN A 210 -16.56 -25.79 -2.85
N GLN A 211 -16.39 -27.08 -2.59
CA GLN A 211 -15.26 -27.53 -1.78
C GLN A 211 -13.94 -27.22 -2.52
N THR A 212 -13.01 -26.57 -1.85
CA THR A 212 -11.71 -26.23 -2.39
C THR A 212 -10.67 -26.23 -1.28
N ASP A 213 -9.44 -26.62 -1.62
CA ASP A 213 -8.28 -26.51 -0.73
C ASP A 213 -7.63 -25.12 -0.80
N LYS A 214 -8.12 -24.24 -1.68
CA LYS A 214 -7.63 -22.87 -1.87
C LYS A 214 -7.98 -22.00 -0.67
N LYS A 215 -7.09 -21.07 -0.33
CA LYS A 215 -7.16 -20.22 0.86
C LYS A 215 -7.67 -18.82 0.52
N ALA A 216 -8.50 -18.26 1.41
CA ALA A 216 -8.98 -16.88 1.33
C ALA A 216 -8.08 -15.87 2.07
N SER A 217 -7.00 -16.34 2.72
CA SER A 217 -5.99 -15.54 3.43
C SER A 217 -4.72 -16.34 3.66
N ASP A 218 -3.62 -15.66 4.04
CA ASP A 218 -2.40 -16.31 4.50
C ASP A 218 -2.57 -16.75 5.97
N ASN A 219 -2.85 -18.03 6.17
CA ASN A 219 -3.07 -18.62 7.49
C ASN A 219 -1.76 -18.99 8.23
N GLU A 220 -0.61 -18.89 7.58
CA GLU A 220 0.69 -19.25 8.16
C GLU A 220 1.47 -18.05 8.69
N TYR A 221 1.07 -16.85 8.33
CA TYR A 221 1.84 -15.63 8.62
C TYR A 221 2.07 -15.42 10.13
N SER A 222 1.07 -15.68 10.96
CA SER A 222 1.20 -15.55 12.41
C SER A 222 2.29 -16.46 13.02
N LYS A 223 2.52 -17.63 12.43
CA LYS A 223 3.61 -18.52 12.80
C LYS A 223 4.96 -18.00 12.28
N ILE A 224 4.96 -17.46 11.05
CA ILE A 224 6.16 -16.94 10.41
C ILE A 224 6.71 -15.74 11.17
N VAL A 225 5.87 -14.78 11.57
CA VAL A 225 6.32 -13.59 12.28
C VAL A 225 6.87 -13.91 13.67
N ARG A 226 6.41 -15.00 14.31
CA ARG A 226 6.89 -15.49 15.61
C ARG A 226 8.27 -16.15 15.56
N ASP A 227 8.70 -16.63 14.41
CA ASP A 227 10.03 -17.23 14.23
C ASP A 227 11.08 -16.12 14.09
N VAL A 228 11.48 -15.55 15.23
CA VAL A 228 12.40 -14.41 15.32
C VAL A 228 13.86 -14.73 14.99
N ASP A 229 14.19 -16.01 14.81
CA ASP A 229 15.55 -16.47 14.51
C ASP A 229 15.76 -16.82 13.04
N ALA A 230 14.72 -16.77 12.22
CA ALA A 230 14.82 -17.08 10.81
C ALA A 230 15.63 -16.04 10.03
N ASP A 231 16.45 -16.53 9.11
CA ASP A 231 17.33 -15.75 8.24
C ASP A 231 16.61 -15.22 6.97
N THR A 232 15.35 -14.84 7.13
CA THR A 232 14.50 -14.27 6.05
C THR A 232 13.55 -13.24 6.64
N PRO A 233 13.10 -12.25 5.85
CA PRO A 233 12.05 -11.34 6.29
C PRO A 233 10.73 -12.06 6.62
N ALA A 234 9.91 -11.45 7.47
CA ALA A 234 8.60 -11.99 7.80
C ALA A 234 7.64 -11.88 6.61
N ARG A 235 7.70 -10.76 5.89
CA ARG A 235 6.91 -10.47 4.69
C ARG A 235 7.61 -9.46 3.80
N TYR A 236 7.39 -9.55 2.50
CA TYR A 236 7.85 -8.60 1.48
C TYR A 236 7.09 -8.85 0.16
N ASN A 237 7.11 -7.89 -0.76
CA ASN A 237 6.32 -7.95 -1.98
C ASN A 237 6.60 -9.20 -2.85
N ALA A 238 7.87 -9.55 -3.01
CA ALA A 238 8.30 -10.65 -3.88
C ALA A 238 8.33 -12.03 -3.16
N ASP A 239 7.69 -12.15 -2.00
CA ASP A 239 7.63 -13.40 -1.26
C ASP A 239 6.90 -14.49 -2.06
N GLN A 240 7.63 -15.53 -2.45
CA GLN A 240 7.08 -16.65 -3.25
C GLN A 240 5.86 -17.31 -2.60
N ARG A 241 5.76 -17.30 -1.27
CA ARG A 241 4.60 -17.85 -0.54
C ARG A 241 3.31 -17.08 -0.80
N CYS A 242 3.43 -15.81 -1.20
CA CYS A 242 2.32 -14.88 -1.46
C CYS A 242 2.15 -14.57 -2.96
N LEU A 243 2.87 -15.24 -3.86
CA LEU A 243 2.71 -15.11 -5.31
C LEU A 243 1.80 -16.22 -5.83
N HIS A 244 0.53 -15.91 -6.07
CA HIS A 244 -0.44 -16.89 -6.55
C HIS A 244 -1.55 -16.23 -7.36
N GLU A 245 -1.61 -16.47 -8.66
CA GLU A 245 -2.66 -15.94 -9.54
C GLU A 245 -2.87 -14.42 -9.33
N ALA A 246 -4.02 -14.00 -8.79
CA ALA A 246 -4.32 -12.59 -8.51
C ALA A 246 -3.38 -11.96 -7.47
N SER A 247 -2.95 -12.75 -6.47
CA SER A 247 -2.09 -12.26 -5.38
C SER A 247 -0.69 -11.98 -5.89
N GLY A 248 -0.27 -10.71 -5.77
CA GLY A 248 1.04 -10.24 -6.23
C GLY A 248 1.18 -10.09 -7.76
N CYS A 249 0.11 -10.19 -8.53
CA CYS A 249 0.17 -10.16 -10.00
C CYS A 249 0.56 -8.81 -10.61
N ALA A 250 0.56 -7.73 -9.85
CA ALA A 250 0.99 -6.40 -10.30
C ALA A 250 0.30 -5.88 -11.58
N GLY A 251 -0.93 -6.30 -11.82
CA GLY A 251 -1.67 -5.98 -13.04
C GLY A 251 -1.29 -6.83 -14.26
N LYS A 252 -0.51 -7.91 -14.09
CA LYS A 252 -0.23 -8.93 -15.11
C LYS A 252 -1.38 -9.91 -15.32
N LEU A 253 -2.44 -9.77 -14.54
CA LEU A 253 -3.74 -10.39 -14.72
C LEU A 253 -4.82 -9.32 -14.59
N VAL A 254 -5.97 -9.53 -15.21
CA VAL A 254 -7.15 -8.70 -14.99
C VAL A 254 -8.06 -9.40 -13.99
N VAL A 255 -8.08 -8.91 -12.76
CA VAL A 255 -8.87 -9.50 -11.67
C VAL A 255 -10.29 -8.94 -11.69
N PHE A 256 -11.27 -9.83 -11.78
CA PHE A 256 -12.71 -9.52 -11.79
C PHE A 256 -13.36 -9.61 -10.41
N ALA A 257 -12.88 -10.51 -9.58
CA ALA A 257 -13.35 -10.65 -8.20
C ALA A 257 -12.28 -11.36 -7.36
N ALA A 258 -12.23 -11.05 -6.07
CA ALA A 258 -11.44 -11.78 -5.10
C ALA A 258 -12.29 -12.06 -3.85
N ARG A 259 -12.18 -13.28 -3.32
CA ARG A 259 -12.80 -13.71 -2.07
C ARG A 259 -11.76 -13.71 -0.96
N LEU A 260 -12.08 -13.07 0.16
CA LEU A 260 -11.15 -12.83 1.26
C LEU A 260 -11.82 -13.18 2.58
N ASP A 261 -11.02 -13.66 3.54
CA ASP A 261 -11.44 -13.76 4.93
C ASP A 261 -11.55 -12.38 5.57
N THR A 262 -12.41 -12.27 6.56
CA THR A 262 -12.50 -11.15 7.48
C THR A 262 -12.28 -11.64 8.89
N TYR A 263 -12.04 -10.73 9.82
CA TYR A 263 -11.66 -11.08 11.19
C TYR A 263 -12.62 -10.45 12.19
N PRO A 264 -12.87 -11.07 13.34
CA PRO A 264 -13.63 -10.44 14.41
C PRO A 264 -12.94 -9.14 14.83
N LYS A 265 -13.73 -8.17 15.24
CA LYS A 265 -13.21 -6.98 15.91
C LYS A 265 -12.75 -7.38 17.32
N ASN A 266 -11.62 -6.86 17.76
CA ASN A 266 -11.12 -7.06 19.12
C ASN A 266 -12.12 -6.49 20.14
N GLU A 267 -12.33 -7.14 21.27
CA GLU A 267 -13.23 -6.68 22.34
C GLU A 267 -12.67 -5.45 23.04
N SER A 268 -11.37 -5.44 23.26
CA SER A 268 -10.65 -4.32 23.87
C SER A 268 -9.30 -4.10 23.18
N GLU A 269 -8.85 -2.84 23.15
CA GLU A 269 -7.53 -2.46 22.64
C GLU A 269 -6.88 -1.44 23.56
N LYS A 270 -5.56 -1.54 23.71
CA LYS A 270 -4.74 -0.63 24.52
C LYS A 270 -3.44 -0.30 23.82
N VAL A 271 -3.10 0.97 23.79
CA VAL A 271 -1.80 1.45 23.30
C VAL A 271 -0.87 1.64 24.49
N PHE A 272 0.33 1.10 24.38
CA PHE A 272 1.46 1.36 25.27
C PHE A 272 2.48 2.20 24.50
N TYR A 273 2.93 3.28 25.09
CA TYR A 273 3.97 4.12 24.51
C TYR A 273 5.29 3.85 25.24
N ILE A 274 6.30 3.44 24.51
CA ILE A 274 7.59 3.04 25.01
C ILE A 274 8.64 4.02 24.51
N GLY A 275 9.55 4.46 25.39
CA GLY A 275 10.68 5.31 25.05
C GLY A 275 11.98 4.77 25.61
N THR A 276 13.05 4.75 24.81
CA THR A 276 14.38 4.34 25.24
C THR A 276 15.47 5.06 24.42
N ASN A 277 16.69 5.07 24.98
CA ASN A 277 17.91 5.49 24.26
C ASN A 277 18.80 4.29 23.91
N HIS A 278 18.33 3.06 24.15
CA HIS A 278 19.05 1.80 23.90
C HIS A 278 18.29 0.95 22.89
N LEU A 279 18.89 0.71 21.74
CA LEU A 279 18.30 -0.10 20.66
C LEU A 279 18.03 -1.55 21.09
N GLU A 280 18.88 -2.08 21.96
CA GLU A 280 18.78 -3.42 22.50
C GLU A 280 17.48 -3.63 23.26
N ASP A 281 16.96 -2.59 23.95
CA ASP A 281 15.67 -2.67 24.64
C ASP A 281 14.54 -3.00 23.66
N LEU A 282 14.49 -2.30 22.52
CA LEU A 282 13.47 -2.55 21.50
C LEU A 282 13.65 -3.91 20.83
N THR A 283 14.91 -4.31 20.58
CA THR A 283 15.22 -5.63 20.05
C THR A 283 14.70 -6.74 20.97
N GLU A 284 14.94 -6.62 22.27
CA GLU A 284 14.51 -7.59 23.26
C GLU A 284 12.99 -7.61 23.42
N ILE A 285 12.35 -6.44 23.51
CA ILE A 285 10.88 -6.30 23.56
C ILE A 285 10.24 -6.99 22.33
N ARG A 286 10.72 -6.71 21.12
CA ARG A 286 10.21 -7.33 19.90
C ARG A 286 10.33 -8.84 19.95
N ARG A 287 11.52 -9.35 20.27
CA ARG A 287 11.79 -10.79 20.29
C ARG A 287 10.95 -11.51 21.32
N THR A 288 10.90 -11.00 22.55
CA THR A 288 10.12 -11.61 23.64
C THR A 288 8.63 -11.63 23.30
N ILE A 289 8.07 -10.50 22.88
CA ILE A 289 6.64 -10.43 22.55
C ILE A 289 6.29 -11.40 21.40
N LEU A 290 7.10 -11.47 20.34
CA LEU A 290 6.80 -12.34 19.21
C LEU A 290 6.95 -13.83 19.55
N SER A 291 7.97 -14.22 20.34
CA SER A 291 8.26 -15.63 20.60
C SER A 291 7.56 -16.20 21.84
N GLU A 292 7.24 -15.39 22.85
CA GLU A 292 6.81 -15.87 24.15
C GLU A 292 5.35 -15.52 24.49
N PHE A 293 4.81 -14.41 23.97
CA PHE A 293 3.42 -14.02 24.28
C PHE A 293 2.40 -14.96 23.62
N ASN A 294 1.32 -15.21 24.34
CA ASN A 294 0.17 -15.94 23.77
C ASN A 294 -0.52 -15.10 22.71
N THR A 295 -0.69 -13.80 22.97
CA THR A 295 -1.39 -12.84 22.09
C THR A 295 -0.39 -11.97 21.34
N LEU A 296 -0.44 -12.00 20.00
CA LEU A 296 0.35 -11.08 19.18
C LEU A 296 -0.18 -9.64 19.27
N PRO A 297 0.67 -8.64 19.10
CA PRO A 297 0.22 -7.25 19.02
C PRO A 297 -0.70 -7.02 17.80
N VAL A 298 -1.66 -6.10 17.94
CA VAL A 298 -2.40 -5.56 16.80
C VAL A 298 -1.41 -4.85 15.86
N SER A 299 -0.60 -3.95 16.42
CA SER A 299 0.45 -3.22 15.69
C SER A 299 1.59 -2.82 16.62
N GLY A 300 2.74 -2.51 16.01
CA GLY A 300 3.89 -1.95 16.72
C GLY A 300 4.68 -1.05 15.82
N GLU A 301 4.54 0.26 16.04
CA GLU A 301 5.09 1.30 15.19
C GLU A 301 6.32 1.92 15.82
N TYR A 302 7.46 1.75 15.19
CA TYR A 302 8.69 2.44 15.56
C TYR A 302 8.73 3.84 14.97
N MET A 303 9.22 4.80 15.77
CA MET A 303 9.53 6.16 15.32
C MET A 303 10.82 6.64 16.00
N HIS A 304 11.78 7.16 15.22
CA HIS A 304 12.88 7.92 15.76
C HIS A 304 12.43 9.34 16.12
N ARG A 305 13.07 9.99 17.10
CA ARG A 305 12.73 11.35 17.53
C ARG A 305 12.68 12.35 16.37
N ASP A 306 13.60 12.25 15.41
CA ASP A 306 13.68 13.21 14.30
C ASP A 306 12.41 13.25 13.45
N ILE A 307 11.78 12.07 13.18
CA ILE A 307 10.50 12.05 12.45
C ILE A 307 9.36 12.56 13.32
N ILE A 308 9.40 12.37 14.64
CA ILE A 308 8.38 12.93 15.54
C ILE A 308 8.48 14.46 15.51
N ASP A 309 9.68 15.03 15.59
CA ASP A 309 9.94 16.48 15.52
C ASP A 309 9.47 17.08 14.18
N ILE A 310 9.79 16.41 13.08
CA ILE A 310 9.31 16.81 11.75
C ILE A 310 7.79 16.76 11.66
N THR A 311 7.17 15.71 12.21
CA THR A 311 5.72 15.54 12.18
C THR A 311 5.02 16.56 13.05
N GLU A 312 5.51 16.84 14.26
CA GLU A 312 4.96 17.87 15.13
C GLU A 312 5.00 19.25 14.46
N LYS A 313 6.06 19.54 13.71
CA LYS A 313 6.26 20.84 13.09
C LYS A 313 5.53 21.00 11.75
N TYR A 314 5.50 19.97 10.92
CA TYR A 314 5.02 20.05 9.53
C TYR A 314 3.80 19.18 9.23
N GLY A 315 3.41 18.26 10.11
CA GLY A 315 2.24 17.38 9.99
C GLY A 315 1.03 17.78 10.83
N LYS A 316 1.16 18.83 11.64
CA LYS A 316 0.19 19.27 12.65
C LYS A 316 -1.23 19.45 12.12
N ASP A 317 -1.39 20.08 10.97
CA ASP A 317 -2.69 20.28 10.32
C ASP A 317 -3.36 18.96 9.92
N THR A 318 -2.58 18.00 9.43
CA THR A 318 -3.09 16.66 9.08
C THR A 318 -3.60 15.93 10.31
N VAL A 319 -2.84 15.91 11.39
CA VAL A 319 -3.24 15.30 12.66
C VAL A 319 -4.51 15.95 13.21
N LEU A 320 -4.57 17.30 13.24
CA LEU A 320 -5.76 18.03 13.70
C LEU A 320 -6.99 17.75 12.85
N MET A 321 -6.83 17.77 11.54
CA MET A 321 -7.95 17.53 10.63
C MET A 321 -8.52 16.12 10.79
N ILE A 322 -7.67 15.11 10.89
CA ILE A 322 -8.12 13.74 11.11
C ILE A 322 -8.78 13.62 12.49
N ASN A 323 -8.18 14.21 13.50
CA ASN A 323 -8.74 14.16 14.86
C ASN A 323 -10.12 14.83 14.98
N MET A 324 -10.33 15.95 14.26
CA MET A 324 -11.59 16.73 14.33
C MET A 324 -12.67 16.22 13.37
N PHE A 325 -12.30 15.79 12.18
CA PHE A 325 -13.25 15.50 11.09
C PHE A 325 -13.26 14.03 10.65
N GLY A 326 -12.37 13.20 11.22
CA GLY A 326 -12.18 11.81 10.81
C GLY A 326 -11.47 11.69 9.46
N THR A 327 -11.10 10.47 9.13
CA THR A 327 -10.42 10.14 7.85
C THR A 327 -11.33 10.31 6.63
N GLN A 328 -12.65 10.28 6.81
CA GLN A 328 -13.65 10.35 5.73
C GLN A 328 -13.56 11.61 4.88
N ARG A 329 -13.11 12.73 5.43
CA ARG A 329 -13.03 14.01 4.72
C ARG A 329 -11.65 14.29 4.10
N LEU A 330 -10.67 13.46 4.38
CA LEU A 330 -9.31 13.60 3.82
C LEU A 330 -9.28 13.59 2.30
N PRO A 331 -9.98 12.67 1.59
CA PRO A 331 -9.97 12.67 0.13
C PRO A 331 -10.48 13.99 -0.46
N THR A 332 -11.54 14.53 0.10
CA THR A 332 -12.13 15.82 -0.35
C THR A 332 -11.17 16.97 -0.10
N PHE A 333 -10.52 16.98 1.07
CA PHE A 333 -9.54 18.02 1.39
C PHE A 333 -8.31 17.97 0.49
N PHE A 334 -7.74 16.78 0.28
CA PHE A 334 -6.58 16.62 -0.62
C PHE A 334 -6.95 16.93 -2.08
N ALA A 335 -8.15 16.55 -2.53
CA ALA A 335 -8.63 16.90 -3.87
C ALA A 335 -8.78 18.41 -4.05
N LEU A 336 -9.34 19.11 -3.04
CA LEU A 336 -9.46 20.57 -3.07
C LEU A 336 -8.09 21.25 -3.04
N LYS A 337 -7.19 20.81 -2.15
CA LYS A 337 -5.80 21.29 -2.08
C LYS A 337 -5.10 21.11 -3.43
N ASN A 338 -5.15 19.91 -4.01
CA ASN A 338 -4.51 19.59 -5.29
C ASN A 338 -5.11 20.43 -6.43
N ALA A 339 -6.42 20.69 -6.46
CA ALA A 339 -7.06 21.54 -7.45
C ALA A 339 -6.59 23.01 -7.36
N ILE A 340 -6.39 23.51 -6.13
CA ILE A 340 -5.86 24.85 -5.87
C ILE A 340 -4.38 24.91 -6.28
N ASP A 341 -3.57 23.94 -5.84
CA ASP A 341 -2.14 23.84 -6.16
C ASP A 341 -1.91 23.76 -7.68
N THR A 342 -2.68 22.96 -8.40
CA THR A 342 -2.58 22.83 -9.85
C THR A 342 -2.85 24.15 -10.59
N ARG A 343 -3.74 24.98 -10.06
CA ARG A 343 -4.03 26.31 -10.64
C ARG A 343 -2.96 27.33 -10.30
N LEU A 344 -2.48 27.35 -9.05
CA LEU A 344 -1.53 28.34 -8.56
C LEU A 344 -0.09 28.06 -9.04
N ASN A 345 0.32 26.79 -9.12
CA ASN A 345 1.65 26.39 -9.58
C ASN A 345 1.94 26.72 -11.05
N LYS A 346 0.90 27.06 -11.86
CA LYS A 346 1.10 27.61 -13.21
C LYS A 346 1.84 28.95 -13.21
N ILE A 347 1.84 29.65 -12.08
CA ILE A 347 2.54 30.92 -11.89
C ILE A 347 3.68 30.66 -10.90
N LYS A 348 4.93 30.66 -11.38
CA LYS A 348 6.15 30.34 -10.57
C LYS A 348 6.22 31.07 -9.22
N ILE A 349 5.72 32.31 -9.11
CA ILE A 349 5.70 33.13 -7.90
C ILE A 349 4.79 32.51 -6.81
N PHE A 350 3.76 31.75 -7.20
CA PHE A 350 2.80 31.13 -6.29
C PHE A 350 3.09 29.64 -6.05
N SER A 351 4.25 29.14 -6.50
CA SER A 351 4.67 27.77 -6.25
C SER A 351 4.72 27.48 -4.75
N ASN A 352 4.08 26.38 -4.34
CA ASN A 352 3.99 25.92 -2.94
C ASN A 352 3.36 26.93 -1.96
N ILE A 353 2.59 27.91 -2.45
CA ILE A 353 2.00 28.95 -1.58
C ILE A 353 0.99 28.35 -0.59
N THR A 354 0.27 27.30 -1.01
CA THR A 354 -0.71 26.61 -0.18
C THR A 354 -0.04 25.95 1.02
N ASP A 355 1.08 25.26 0.80
CA ASP A 355 1.85 24.62 1.88
C ASP A 355 2.48 25.68 2.80
N LYS A 356 2.96 26.80 2.26
CA LYS A 356 3.48 27.92 3.07
C LYS A 356 2.39 28.56 3.92
N LEU A 357 1.21 28.78 3.35
CA LEU A 357 0.08 29.38 4.07
C LEU A 357 -0.42 28.43 5.18
N LEU A 358 -0.63 27.15 4.86
CA LEU A 358 -1.00 26.13 5.85
C LEU A 358 0.02 26.05 6.98
N GLN A 359 1.32 26.12 6.67
CA GLN A 359 2.38 26.11 7.68
C GLN A 359 2.34 27.36 8.59
N GLN A 360 2.01 28.54 8.05
CA GLN A 360 1.86 29.75 8.88
C GLN A 360 0.63 29.64 9.78
N LEU A 361 -0.48 29.12 9.25
CA LEU A 361 -1.69 28.88 10.04
C LEU A 361 -1.46 27.81 11.12
N ALA A 362 -0.71 26.74 10.80
CA ALA A 362 -0.38 25.68 11.76
C ALA A 362 0.44 26.18 12.97
N LYS A 363 1.20 27.27 12.81
CA LYS A 363 1.91 27.91 13.96
C LYS A 363 0.98 28.55 14.98
N LEU A 364 -0.22 28.93 14.56
CA LEU A 364 -1.23 29.54 15.43
C LEU A 364 -2.05 28.51 16.20
N TRP A 365 -1.95 27.24 15.82
CA TRP A 365 -2.71 26.16 16.46
C TRP A 365 -2.01 25.66 17.73
N PRO A 366 -2.78 25.22 18.74
CA PRO A 366 -2.20 24.69 19.98
C PRO A 366 -1.35 23.44 19.69
N ASN A 367 -0.48 23.12 20.60
CA ASN A 367 0.26 21.88 20.55
C ASN A 367 -0.69 20.69 20.68
N ILE A 368 -0.50 19.69 19.78
CA ILE A 368 -1.39 18.54 19.70
C ILE A 368 -0.91 17.40 20.57
N LEU A 369 0.42 17.25 20.69
CA LEU A 369 1.01 16.19 21.50
C LEU A 369 0.62 16.38 22.97
N PRO A 370 -0.05 15.40 23.61
CA PRO A 370 -0.25 15.35 25.04
C PRO A 370 1.06 15.51 25.81
N ASN A 371 0.99 16.05 27.02
CA ASN A 371 2.20 16.36 27.81
C ASN A 371 3.09 15.15 28.02
N GLN A 372 2.50 13.98 28.31
CA GLN A 372 3.27 12.78 28.56
C GLN A 372 4.03 12.30 27.31
N LEU A 373 3.40 12.32 26.11
CA LEU A 373 4.08 12.02 24.86
C LEU A 373 5.23 13.00 24.58
N ARG A 374 5.04 14.29 24.91
CA ARG A 374 6.07 15.31 24.77
C ARG A 374 7.25 15.11 25.72
N GLU A 375 6.99 14.70 26.96
CA GLU A 375 8.03 14.37 27.92
C GLU A 375 8.89 13.23 27.40
N TYR A 376 8.28 12.17 26.85
CA TYR A 376 8.98 11.06 26.24
C TYR A 376 9.78 11.49 24.99
N GLN A 377 9.20 12.29 24.09
CA GLN A 377 9.88 12.86 22.94
C GLN A 377 11.16 13.61 23.32
N ASN A 378 11.13 14.41 24.40
CA ASN A 378 12.29 15.15 24.87
C ASN A 378 13.34 14.27 25.55
N LYS A 379 12.92 13.15 26.17
CA LYS A 379 13.78 12.29 26.99
C LYS A 379 14.47 11.18 26.18
N TYR A 380 13.77 10.62 25.16
CA TYR A 380 14.21 9.44 24.44
C TYR A 380 14.43 9.71 22.96
N GLU A 381 15.29 8.91 22.33
CA GLU A 381 15.56 8.95 20.88
C GLU A 381 14.69 7.96 20.12
N HIS A 382 14.40 6.81 20.73
CA HIS A 382 13.68 5.73 20.10
C HIS A 382 12.32 5.54 20.78
N HIS A 383 11.27 5.47 19.97
CA HIS A 383 9.89 5.36 20.42
C HIS A 383 9.21 4.17 19.75
N LEU A 384 8.43 3.42 20.52
CA LEU A 384 7.60 2.32 20.04
C LEU A 384 6.16 2.52 20.52
N ILE A 385 5.24 2.58 19.57
CA ILE A 385 3.79 2.61 19.80
C ILE A 385 3.30 1.17 19.68
N LEU A 386 3.14 0.50 20.82
CA LEU A 386 2.69 -0.88 20.89
C LEU A 386 1.19 -0.93 21.15
N LYS A 387 0.44 -1.54 20.25
CA LYS A 387 -1.00 -1.74 20.40
C LYS A 387 -1.30 -3.22 20.65
N MET A 388 -1.88 -3.49 21.82
CA MET A 388 -2.30 -4.83 22.25
C MET A 388 -3.82 -4.91 22.30
N HIS A 389 -4.34 -6.13 22.30
CA HIS A 389 -5.76 -6.41 22.44
C HIS A 389 -6.04 -7.50 23.47
N ASP A 390 -7.24 -7.47 24.00
CA ASP A 390 -7.83 -8.48 24.88
C ASP A 390 -6.88 -8.96 26.01
N GLU A 391 -6.62 -10.25 26.14
CA GLU A 391 -5.72 -10.80 27.18
C GLU A 391 -4.26 -10.34 27.02
N GLY A 392 -3.84 -9.98 25.80
CA GLY A 392 -2.51 -9.45 25.54
C GLY A 392 -2.22 -8.11 26.22
N ILE A 393 -3.25 -7.36 26.61
CA ILE A 393 -3.10 -6.09 27.35
C ILE A 393 -2.46 -6.34 28.72
N ASP A 394 -2.96 -7.31 29.47
CA ASP A 394 -2.43 -7.66 30.78
C ASP A 394 -1.04 -8.32 30.68
N GLU A 395 -0.83 -9.12 29.63
CA GLU A 395 0.45 -9.78 29.34
C GLU A 395 1.54 -8.73 29.09
N ALA A 396 1.24 -7.74 28.23
CA ALA A 396 2.17 -6.64 27.93
C ALA A 396 2.44 -5.75 29.15
N ASN A 397 1.42 -5.43 29.94
CA ASN A 397 1.59 -4.60 31.12
C ASN A 397 2.55 -5.24 32.14
N LYS A 398 2.34 -6.52 32.46
CA LYS A 398 3.21 -7.27 33.39
C LYS A 398 4.64 -7.38 32.87
N PHE A 399 4.78 -7.63 31.58
CA PHE A 399 6.10 -7.74 30.95
C PHE A 399 6.84 -6.41 31.00
N LEU A 400 6.22 -5.31 30.57
CA LEU A 400 6.84 -3.99 30.50
C LEU A 400 7.16 -3.43 31.89
N ASP A 401 6.29 -3.66 32.91
CA ASP A 401 6.58 -3.31 34.30
C ASP A 401 7.87 -3.98 34.79
N HIS A 402 8.00 -5.28 34.53
CA HIS A 402 9.20 -6.03 34.91
C HIS A 402 10.41 -5.60 34.08
N PHE A 403 10.25 -5.44 32.77
CA PHE A 403 11.32 -5.12 31.84
C PHE A 403 12.02 -3.80 32.15
N PHE A 404 11.24 -2.76 32.51
CA PHE A 404 11.78 -1.43 32.82
C PHE A 404 12.08 -1.19 34.30
N SER A 405 11.91 -2.20 35.18
CA SER A 405 12.17 -2.06 36.60
C SER A 405 13.62 -1.66 36.95
N ASP A 406 14.59 -2.06 36.11
CA ASP A 406 16.02 -1.84 36.30
C ASP A 406 16.72 -1.20 35.07
N ARG A 407 15.93 -0.71 34.10
CA ARG A 407 16.42 -0.10 32.85
C ARG A 407 16.17 1.40 32.82
N THR A 408 16.93 2.11 31.96
CA THR A 408 16.81 3.57 31.81
C THR A 408 15.73 4.00 30.84
N GLY A 409 15.21 3.09 30.02
CA GLY A 409 13.99 3.29 29.24
C GLY A 409 12.76 3.35 30.15
N ASP A 410 11.60 3.62 29.57
CA ASP A 410 10.35 3.69 30.31
C ASP A 410 9.16 3.46 29.38
N TYR A 411 7.98 3.19 29.94
CA TYR A 411 6.75 3.07 29.19
C TYR A 411 5.55 3.62 29.99
N PHE A 412 4.45 3.86 29.31
CA PHE A 412 3.16 4.11 29.95
C PHE A 412 2.00 3.58 29.11
N PRO A 413 0.93 3.08 29.77
CA PRO A 413 -0.31 2.73 29.11
C PRO A 413 -1.08 4.02 28.75
N CYS A 414 -1.22 4.31 27.47
CA CYS A 414 -1.88 5.52 26.99
C CYS A 414 -3.36 5.59 27.39
N SER A 415 -3.86 6.77 27.67
CA SER A 415 -5.30 7.04 27.58
C SER A 415 -5.74 6.90 26.10
N GLU A 416 -7.05 6.79 25.87
CA GLU A 416 -7.61 6.69 24.53
C GLU A 416 -7.13 7.85 23.61
N ASN A 417 -7.12 9.07 24.15
CA ASN A 417 -6.67 10.24 23.41
C ASN A 417 -5.17 10.22 23.13
N GLU A 418 -4.34 9.81 24.07
CA GLU A 418 -2.88 9.69 23.87
C GLU A 418 -2.54 8.65 22.83
N GLY A 419 -3.15 7.45 22.91
CA GLY A 419 -2.96 6.41 21.92
C GLY A 419 -3.38 6.85 20.53
N LYS A 420 -4.56 7.45 20.40
CA LYS A 420 -5.05 8.01 19.14
C LYS A 420 -4.09 9.06 18.54
N ILE A 421 -3.59 9.98 19.35
CA ILE A 421 -2.66 11.03 18.87
C ILE A 421 -1.32 10.42 18.49
N ALA A 422 -0.82 9.43 19.22
CA ALA A 422 0.42 8.72 18.85
C ALA A 422 0.30 8.04 17.48
N GLU A 423 -0.79 7.28 17.25
CA GLU A 423 -1.07 6.63 15.97
C GLU A 423 -1.25 7.66 14.83
N LEU A 424 -1.94 8.78 15.08
CA LEU A 424 -2.10 9.84 14.09
C LEU A 424 -0.79 10.57 13.78
N ASN A 425 0.11 10.73 14.75
CA ASN A 425 1.44 11.27 14.54
C ASN A 425 2.24 10.37 13.59
N ARG A 426 2.22 9.07 13.85
CA ARG A 426 2.85 8.08 12.94
C ARG A 426 2.26 8.14 11.53
N PHE A 427 0.94 8.22 11.41
CA PHE A 427 0.25 8.34 10.11
C PHE A 427 0.67 9.60 9.34
N ALA A 428 0.84 10.73 10.03
CA ALA A 428 1.17 12.01 9.40
C ALA A 428 2.66 12.14 8.98
N ALA A 429 3.52 11.20 9.39
CA ALA A 429 4.98 11.26 9.22
C ALA A 429 5.41 11.51 7.77
N ALA A 430 5.03 10.64 6.83
CA ALA A 430 5.40 10.77 5.42
C ALA A 430 4.89 12.10 4.80
N GLY A 431 3.67 12.53 5.16
CA GLY A 431 3.11 13.80 4.70
C GLY A 431 3.89 15.02 5.24
N ALA A 432 4.40 14.94 6.46
CA ALA A 432 5.22 15.98 7.07
C ALA A 432 6.59 16.11 6.37
N ALA A 433 7.22 15.00 6.03
CA ALA A 433 8.46 14.99 5.25
C ALA A 433 8.29 15.67 3.88
N ILE A 434 7.21 15.33 3.14
CA ILE A 434 6.88 15.96 1.86
C ILE A 434 6.64 17.47 2.03
N ARG A 435 5.98 17.90 3.10
CA ARG A 435 5.81 19.34 3.36
C ARG A 435 7.13 20.03 3.65
N TYR A 436 8.01 19.39 4.42
CA TYR A 436 9.37 19.90 4.65
C TYR A 436 10.08 20.16 3.33
N GLN A 437 10.14 19.20 2.43
CA GLN A 437 10.72 19.32 1.09
C GLN A 437 10.16 20.54 0.32
N LYS A 438 8.83 20.70 0.29
CA LYS A 438 8.19 21.80 -0.44
C LYS A 438 8.55 23.17 0.13
N LEU A 439 8.66 23.28 1.45
CA LEU A 439 9.03 24.53 2.12
C LEU A 439 10.51 24.90 1.93
N TYR A 440 11.38 23.90 1.90
CA TYR A 440 12.84 24.04 1.78
C TYR A 440 13.36 23.59 0.40
N SER A 441 12.56 23.76 -0.65
CA SER A 441 12.88 23.32 -2.02
C SER A 441 14.14 23.95 -2.64
N LYS A 442 14.72 24.98 -2.00
CA LYS A 442 16.02 25.55 -2.38
C LYS A 442 17.20 24.71 -1.87
N ASP A 443 17.04 24.04 -0.74
CA ASP A 443 18.07 23.29 -0.03
C ASP A 443 17.91 21.77 -0.21
N VAL A 444 16.70 21.35 -0.56
CA VAL A 444 16.32 19.94 -0.73
C VAL A 444 16.20 19.61 -2.21
N GLU A 445 16.87 18.54 -2.66
CA GLU A 445 16.68 17.99 -4.00
C GLU A 445 15.38 17.22 -4.09
N ASP A 446 15.26 16.17 -3.31
CA ASP A 446 14.05 15.34 -3.20
C ASP A 446 14.09 14.52 -1.90
N ILE A 447 13.03 13.73 -1.68
CA ILE A 447 12.98 12.71 -0.63
C ILE A 447 13.17 11.35 -1.28
N LEU A 448 14.23 10.66 -0.88
CA LEU A 448 14.40 9.25 -1.18
C LEU A 448 13.65 8.44 -0.11
N ALA A 449 12.53 7.86 -0.49
CA ALA A 449 11.75 6.97 0.37
C ALA A 449 12.12 5.52 0.07
N LEU A 450 12.60 4.78 1.07
CA LEU A 450 12.89 3.37 0.99
C LEU A 450 11.94 2.58 1.90
N ASP A 451 11.35 1.54 1.33
CA ASP A 451 10.45 0.60 1.98
C ASP A 451 11.09 -0.79 1.88
N PHE A 452 11.56 -1.32 3.00
CA PHE A 452 12.31 -2.57 3.00
C PHE A 452 12.00 -3.43 4.23
N ALA A 453 12.16 -4.74 4.07
CA ALA A 453 12.00 -5.73 5.12
C ALA A 453 13.36 -6.32 5.49
N LEU A 454 13.72 -6.24 6.77
CA LEU A 454 14.91 -6.87 7.32
C LEU A 454 14.64 -8.32 7.68
N ARG A 455 15.71 -9.13 7.74
CA ARG A 455 15.63 -10.50 8.24
C ARG A 455 15.08 -10.53 9.67
N ARG A 456 14.34 -11.55 10.03
CA ARG A 456 13.72 -11.68 11.36
C ARG A 456 14.75 -11.78 12.49
N ASN A 457 15.91 -12.38 12.20
CA ASN A 457 17.04 -12.51 13.13
C ASN A 457 17.97 -11.30 13.18
N ASP A 458 17.76 -10.27 12.35
CA ASP A 458 18.59 -9.07 12.35
C ASP A 458 18.45 -8.31 13.68
N ARG A 459 19.52 -8.24 14.46
CA ARG A 459 19.60 -7.51 15.73
C ARG A 459 20.12 -6.08 15.52
N ASP A 460 20.90 -5.86 14.46
CA ASP A 460 21.46 -4.57 14.08
C ASP A 460 20.52 -3.84 13.11
N TRP A 461 19.23 -3.83 13.44
CA TRP A 461 18.17 -3.30 12.59
C TRP A 461 18.23 -1.78 12.37
N PHE A 462 18.87 -1.04 13.29
CA PHE A 462 19.04 0.39 13.14
C PHE A 462 20.19 0.68 12.17
N GLU A 463 19.94 1.57 11.22
CA GLU A 463 20.86 1.84 10.13
C GLU A 463 22.01 2.72 10.56
N VAL A 464 23.21 2.36 10.12
CA VAL A 464 24.42 3.21 10.19
C VAL A 464 24.91 3.39 8.76
N LEU A 465 24.71 4.58 8.21
CA LEU A 465 25.15 4.90 6.85
C LEU A 465 26.66 5.22 6.80
N PRO A 466 27.35 4.86 5.71
CA PRO A 466 28.68 5.36 5.40
C PRO A 466 28.72 6.89 5.38
N ALA A 467 29.84 7.49 5.80
CA ALA A 467 29.98 8.93 5.96
C ALA A 467 29.75 9.70 4.64
N ASP A 468 30.15 9.13 3.52
CA ASP A 468 30.00 9.72 2.19
C ASP A 468 28.54 9.76 1.71
N ILE A 469 27.67 8.86 2.18
CA ILE A 469 26.22 8.90 1.98
C ILE A 469 25.59 9.88 2.98
N ASP A 470 25.96 9.76 4.26
CA ASP A 470 25.40 10.57 5.34
C ASP A 470 25.58 12.08 5.09
N GLU A 471 26.75 12.47 4.60
CA GLU A 471 27.06 13.87 4.25
C GLU A 471 26.18 14.43 3.10
N LYS A 472 25.56 13.59 2.29
CA LYS A 472 24.64 13.98 1.20
C LYS A 472 23.21 14.23 1.70
N LEU A 473 22.89 13.90 2.96
CA LEU A 473 21.56 13.97 3.54
C LEU A 473 21.41 15.17 4.48
N ILE A 474 20.19 15.74 4.54
CA ILE A 474 19.80 16.77 5.52
C ILE A 474 19.17 16.13 6.74
N HIS A 475 18.25 15.17 6.50
CA HIS A 475 17.56 14.39 7.53
C HIS A 475 17.47 12.93 7.14
N LYS A 476 17.53 12.08 8.15
CA LYS A 476 17.24 10.65 8.10
C LYS A 476 16.02 10.41 8.98
N LEU A 477 14.88 10.11 8.38
CA LEU A 477 13.61 10.02 9.08
C LEU A 477 13.20 8.55 9.18
N TYR A 478 13.49 7.93 10.32
CA TYR A 478 13.32 6.51 10.55
C TYR A 478 12.01 6.18 11.26
N TYR A 479 11.22 5.33 10.65
CA TYR A 479 9.99 4.78 11.20
C TYR A 479 9.62 3.47 10.49
N GLY A 480 8.70 2.68 11.05
CA GLY A 480 8.31 1.41 10.42
C GLY A 480 7.44 0.52 11.29
N HIS A 481 6.96 -0.58 10.69
CA HIS A 481 6.22 -1.63 11.35
C HIS A 481 7.20 -2.57 12.05
N PHE A 482 7.58 -2.22 13.27
CA PHE A 482 8.74 -2.79 13.96
C PHE A 482 8.66 -4.29 14.19
N PHE A 483 7.50 -4.82 14.58
CA PHE A 483 7.35 -6.25 14.85
C PHE A 483 7.51 -7.10 13.59
N CYS A 484 7.14 -6.57 12.45
CA CYS A 484 7.33 -7.23 11.15
C CYS A 484 8.71 -6.99 10.54
N HIS A 485 9.58 -6.17 11.16
CA HIS A 485 10.84 -5.68 10.63
C HIS A 485 10.72 -5.02 9.24
N VAL A 486 9.58 -4.37 8.99
CA VAL A 486 9.36 -3.56 7.79
C VAL A 486 9.61 -2.11 8.12
N MET A 487 10.59 -1.52 7.46
CA MET A 487 11.06 -0.15 7.70
C MET A 487 10.62 0.76 6.56
N HIS A 488 10.15 1.94 6.94
CA HIS A 488 9.84 3.04 6.04
C HIS A 488 10.78 4.19 6.38
N HIS A 489 11.78 4.40 5.55
CA HIS A 489 12.75 5.45 5.79
C HIS A 489 12.63 6.54 4.74
N ASP A 490 12.53 7.80 5.17
CA ASP A 490 12.56 8.97 4.30
C ASP A 490 13.88 9.71 4.48
N TYR A 491 14.68 9.77 3.43
CA TYR A 491 15.95 10.50 3.41
C TYR A 491 15.78 11.81 2.66
N VAL A 492 15.99 12.91 3.36
CA VAL A 492 15.92 14.26 2.79
C VAL A 492 17.25 14.59 2.14
N VAL A 493 17.32 14.55 0.82
CA VAL A 493 18.56 14.67 0.03
C VAL A 493 18.91 16.14 -0.21
N LYS A 494 20.17 16.51 -0.01
CA LYS A 494 20.70 17.87 -0.24
C LYS A 494 20.58 18.27 -1.71
N LYS A 495 20.35 19.56 -1.94
CA LYS A 495 20.27 20.15 -3.28
C LYS A 495 21.52 19.89 -4.12
N GLY A 496 21.34 19.47 -5.38
CA GLY A 496 22.40 19.19 -6.33
C GLY A 496 23.00 17.78 -6.22
N VAL A 497 22.49 16.94 -5.36
CA VAL A 497 22.91 15.54 -5.24
C VAL A 497 22.07 14.65 -6.18
N ASP A 498 22.71 13.70 -6.85
CA ASP A 498 22.03 12.72 -7.71
C ASP A 498 21.37 11.63 -6.85
N ILE A 499 20.04 11.61 -6.87
CA ILE A 499 19.22 10.69 -6.07
C ILE A 499 19.35 9.25 -6.54
N GLU A 500 19.44 9.01 -7.83
CA GLU A 500 19.53 7.65 -8.37
C GLU A 500 20.83 6.98 -7.96
N THR A 501 21.93 7.74 -7.89
CA THR A 501 23.22 7.25 -7.38
C THR A 501 23.11 6.87 -5.91
N ILE A 502 22.59 7.77 -5.05
CA ILE A 502 22.42 7.44 -3.61
C ILE A 502 21.49 6.24 -3.43
N LYS A 503 20.40 6.19 -4.17
CA LYS A 503 19.46 5.06 -4.13
C LYS A 503 20.16 3.75 -4.45
N SER A 504 20.99 3.72 -5.51
CA SER A 504 21.73 2.52 -5.88
C SER A 504 22.70 2.08 -4.78
N GLU A 505 23.49 3.02 -4.24
CA GLU A 505 24.41 2.77 -3.13
C GLU A 505 23.68 2.21 -1.89
N MET A 506 22.53 2.77 -1.54
CA MET A 506 21.73 2.31 -0.40
C MET A 506 21.06 0.95 -0.62
N LEU A 507 20.62 0.66 -1.85
CA LEU A 507 20.08 -0.65 -2.18
C LEU A 507 21.16 -1.76 -2.13
N GLU A 508 22.41 -1.45 -2.50
CA GLU A 508 23.54 -2.37 -2.33
C GLU A 508 23.79 -2.70 -0.85
N ILE A 509 23.72 -1.71 0.04
CA ILE A 509 23.83 -1.93 1.50
C ILE A 509 22.68 -2.83 2.00
N LEU A 510 21.46 -2.63 1.51
CA LEU A 510 20.32 -3.46 1.87
C LEU A 510 20.47 -4.90 1.35
N ASP A 511 21.01 -5.08 0.15
CA ASP A 511 21.29 -6.40 -0.43
C ASP A 511 22.36 -7.15 0.40
N GLU A 512 23.43 -6.48 0.84
CA GLU A 512 24.46 -7.06 1.72
C GLU A 512 23.87 -7.52 3.06
N ARG A 513 22.87 -6.80 3.58
CA ARG A 513 22.13 -7.18 4.80
C ARG A 513 21.11 -8.31 4.57
N GLY A 514 20.90 -8.74 3.33
CA GLY A 514 19.85 -9.69 2.97
C GLY A 514 18.43 -9.15 3.19
N ALA A 515 18.26 -7.85 3.09
CA ALA A 515 16.96 -7.20 3.13
C ALA A 515 16.19 -7.40 1.81
N GLU A 516 14.87 -7.34 1.89
CA GLU A 516 13.98 -7.39 0.74
C GLU A 516 13.26 -6.05 0.53
N TYR A 517 13.23 -5.60 -0.73
CA TYR A 517 12.59 -4.34 -1.08
C TYR A 517 11.95 -4.39 -2.48
N PRO A 518 10.83 -3.66 -2.69
CA PRO A 518 10.02 -3.02 -1.67
C PRO A 518 9.34 -4.06 -0.78
N ALA A 519 9.07 -3.71 0.49
CA ALA A 519 8.47 -4.63 1.44
C ALA A 519 6.95 -4.74 1.27
N GLU A 520 6.26 -3.60 1.25
CA GLU A 520 4.79 -3.53 1.29
C GLU A 520 4.16 -3.01 0.01
N HIS A 521 4.97 -2.54 -0.93
CA HIS A 521 4.50 -2.03 -2.21
C HIS A 521 4.91 -2.98 -3.33
N ASN A 522 4.15 -2.94 -4.44
CA ASN A 522 4.62 -3.54 -5.67
C ASN A 522 5.95 -2.89 -6.10
N VAL A 523 6.80 -3.65 -6.78
CA VAL A 523 8.02 -3.11 -7.42
C VAL A 523 7.71 -1.93 -8.36
N GLY A 524 6.53 -1.93 -8.96
CA GLY A 524 6.09 -0.88 -9.88
C GLY A 524 7.06 -0.69 -11.03
N HIS A 525 7.22 0.56 -11.45
CA HIS A 525 8.24 0.96 -12.41
C HIS A 525 9.53 1.46 -11.73
N LEU A 526 9.56 1.54 -10.39
CA LEU A 526 10.68 2.13 -9.64
C LEU A 526 11.76 1.13 -9.24
N TYR A 527 11.41 -0.14 -9.05
CA TYR A 527 12.33 -1.19 -8.63
C TYR A 527 12.44 -2.29 -9.69
N ALA A 528 13.61 -2.90 -9.79
CA ALA A 528 13.78 -4.10 -10.61
C ALA A 528 13.14 -5.30 -9.91
N ALA A 529 12.41 -6.12 -10.67
CA ALA A 529 11.90 -7.39 -10.17
C ALA A 529 13.07 -8.36 -9.96
N LYS A 530 13.17 -8.95 -8.76
CA LYS A 530 14.09 -10.06 -8.50
C LYS A 530 13.71 -11.29 -9.35
N PRO A 531 14.62 -12.23 -9.62
CA PRO A 531 14.40 -13.31 -10.60
C PRO A 531 13.09 -14.09 -10.41
N ASN A 532 12.76 -14.47 -9.16
CA ASN A 532 11.54 -15.21 -8.85
C ASN A 532 10.26 -14.42 -9.20
N LEU A 533 10.24 -13.11 -8.95
CA LEU A 533 9.13 -12.24 -9.28
C LEU A 533 9.03 -11.99 -10.78
N ALA A 534 10.17 -11.81 -11.45
CA ALA A 534 10.23 -11.67 -12.90
C ALA A 534 9.69 -12.92 -13.61
N ASP A 535 10.07 -14.11 -13.15
CA ASP A 535 9.60 -15.38 -13.68
C ASP A 535 8.09 -15.56 -13.44
N PHE A 536 7.61 -15.18 -12.26
CA PHE A 536 6.17 -15.18 -11.98
C PHE A 536 5.41 -14.28 -12.95
N TYR A 537 5.85 -13.04 -13.15
CA TYR A 537 5.19 -12.10 -14.09
C TYR A 537 5.17 -12.63 -15.52
N LYS A 538 6.29 -13.21 -16.00
CA LYS A 538 6.37 -13.81 -17.33
C LYS A 538 5.47 -15.04 -17.48
N SER A 539 5.31 -15.82 -16.43
CA SER A 539 4.47 -17.03 -16.44
C SER A 539 2.98 -16.72 -16.54
N ILE A 540 2.51 -15.63 -15.89
CA ILE A 540 1.08 -15.27 -15.86
C ILE A 540 0.66 -14.33 -17.01
N ASP A 541 1.61 -13.63 -17.67
CA ASP A 541 1.38 -12.82 -18.87
C ASP A 541 2.51 -13.03 -19.90
N PRO A 542 2.57 -14.19 -20.56
CA PRO A 542 3.66 -14.53 -21.49
C PRO A 542 3.69 -13.62 -22.74
N THR A 543 2.58 -12.96 -23.04
CA THR A 543 2.50 -12.01 -24.17
C THR A 543 3.00 -10.61 -23.83
N ASN A 544 3.21 -10.30 -22.55
CA ASN A 544 3.53 -8.97 -22.08
C ASN A 544 2.51 -7.91 -22.54
N SER A 545 1.23 -8.25 -22.50
CA SER A 545 0.13 -7.37 -22.92
C SER A 545 -0.51 -6.61 -21.75
N LEU A 546 -0.34 -7.14 -20.54
CA LEU A 546 -0.90 -6.58 -19.32
C LEU A 546 0.21 -5.89 -18.52
N ASN A 547 0.08 -4.58 -18.33
CA ASN A 547 1.02 -3.76 -17.54
C ASN A 547 2.51 -3.99 -17.86
N PRO A 548 2.96 -3.86 -19.12
CA PRO A 548 4.37 -4.05 -19.49
C PRO A 548 5.29 -3.07 -18.78
N GLY A 549 6.54 -3.47 -18.54
CA GLY A 549 7.57 -2.64 -17.89
C GLY A 549 7.53 -2.66 -16.36
N ILE A 550 6.57 -3.34 -15.73
CA ILE A 550 6.58 -3.58 -14.28
C ILE A 550 7.84 -4.34 -13.89
N GLY A 551 8.46 -3.93 -12.78
CA GLY A 551 9.72 -4.52 -12.33
C GLY A 551 10.92 -4.20 -13.22
N LYS A 552 10.85 -3.10 -13.97
CA LYS A 552 11.84 -2.73 -15.00
C LYS A 552 12.06 -3.83 -16.05
N LEU A 553 11.07 -4.70 -16.26
CA LEU A 553 11.08 -5.68 -17.33
C LEU A 553 10.84 -5.01 -18.69
N SER A 554 11.04 -5.77 -19.78
CA SER A 554 10.76 -5.28 -21.13
C SER A 554 9.34 -4.74 -21.27
N LYS A 555 9.17 -3.73 -22.12
CA LYS A 555 7.87 -3.21 -22.55
C LYS A 555 7.42 -3.80 -23.89
N SER A 556 8.31 -4.57 -24.55
CA SER A 556 8.05 -5.18 -25.84
C SER A 556 7.23 -6.46 -25.69
N LYS A 557 6.43 -6.76 -26.70
CA LYS A 557 5.63 -7.98 -26.79
C LYS A 557 6.51 -9.22 -26.60
N HIS A 558 6.00 -10.20 -25.85
CA HIS A 558 6.71 -11.43 -25.50
C HIS A 558 8.08 -11.21 -24.82
N TYR A 559 8.29 -10.06 -24.19
CA TYR A 559 9.57 -9.70 -23.55
C TYR A 559 10.77 -9.74 -24.51
N ALA A 560 10.57 -9.39 -25.79
CA ALA A 560 11.53 -9.61 -26.87
C ALA A 560 12.92 -8.95 -26.66
N ASP A 561 12.99 -7.88 -25.87
CA ASP A 561 14.20 -7.09 -25.65
C ASP A 561 14.83 -7.31 -24.25
N THR A 562 14.60 -8.45 -23.62
CA THR A 562 15.16 -8.80 -22.29
C THR A 562 16.01 -10.05 -22.33
#